data_f14ac791cce1049995a5d9c7c9be3a5e
#
_entry.id   f14ac791cce1049995a5d9c7c9be3a5e
#
_cell.length_a   1.000
_cell.length_b   1.000
_cell.length_c   1.000
_cell.angle_alpha   90.00
_cell.angle_beta   90.00
_cell.angle_gamma   90.00
#
_symmetry.space_group_name_H-M   'P 1'
#
loop_
_entity.id
_entity.type
_entity.pdbx_description
1 polymer ?
#
loop_
_entity_poly.entity_id
_entity_poly.type
_entity_poly.pdbx_seq_one_letter_code
_entity_poly.pdbx_strand_id
1 'polypeptide(L)'
;MSGLGRTLTVWSMANITSLLGTLGIVGSLIFVGFEIQQNQNIAMASQLQERNAALMAFYSAPLEGSSIALRLMEGGIEPDIDWSNDEERATLIAIVRVRIISLLNSFNQYNAGLIDESTYTYTMNRALQIYENCKL
;
A
#
# COMPACT_ATOMS: atom_id res chain seq x y z
N MET A 1 22.98 32.18 60.50
CA MET A 1 22.73 30.83 59.98
C MET A 1 21.74 30.86 58.81
N SER A 2 21.94 31.65 57.76
CA SER A 2 20.97 31.83 56.63
C SER A 2 21.52 31.60 55.25
N GLY A 3 22.73 31.02 55.14
CA GLY A 3 23.39 30.78 53.83
C GLY A 3 23.21 29.38 53.20
N LEU A 4 22.99 28.37 54.00
CA LEU A 4 22.95 26.97 53.54
C LEU A 4 21.63 26.59 52.85
N GLY A 5 20.49 27.23 53.19
CA GLY A 5 19.20 26.91 52.61
C GLY A 5 19.01 27.43 51.16
N ARG A 6 19.72 28.50 50.80
CA ARG A 6 19.63 29.10 49.45
C ARG A 6 20.41 28.33 48.38
N THR A 7 21.53 27.72 48.79
CA THR A 7 22.36 26.94 47.84
C THR A 7 21.72 25.61 47.48
N LEU A 8 21.04 24.93 48.39
CA LEU A 8 20.38 23.65 48.11
C LEU A 8 19.17 23.80 47.16
N THR A 9 18.39 24.89 47.27
CA THR A 9 17.27 25.15 46.39
C THR A 9 17.68 25.51 44.94
N VAL A 10 18.79 26.25 44.78
CA VAL A 10 19.34 26.59 43.46
C VAL A 10 19.90 25.35 42.75
N TRP A 11 20.60 24.47 43.49
CA TRP A 11 21.10 23.19 42.96
C TRP A 11 19.98 22.24 42.55
N SER A 12 18.90 22.17 43.27
CA SER A 12 17.73 21.34 42.92
C SER A 12 17.01 21.85 41.70
N MET A 13 16.84 23.16 41.51
CA MET A 13 16.21 23.77 40.33
C MET A 13 17.08 23.57 39.08
N ALA A 14 18.39 23.75 39.14
CA ALA A 14 19.30 23.51 38.03
C ALA A 14 19.26 22.06 37.56
N ASN A 15 19.20 21.10 38.49
CA ASN A 15 19.10 19.67 38.16
C ASN A 15 17.77 19.32 37.53
N ILE A 16 16.65 19.90 37.98
CA ILE A 16 15.31 19.70 37.36
C ILE A 16 15.28 20.27 35.95
N THR A 17 15.81 21.47 35.73
CA THR A 17 15.85 22.09 34.38
C THR A 17 16.72 21.28 33.44
N SER A 18 17.90 20.77 33.90
CA SER A 18 18.75 19.90 33.10
C SER A 18 18.06 18.58 32.74
N LEU A 19 17.37 17.96 33.71
CA LEU A 19 16.61 16.72 33.48
C LEU A 19 15.49 16.92 32.46
N LEU A 20 14.71 18.00 32.59
CA LEU A 20 13.64 18.33 31.64
C LEU A 20 14.18 18.62 30.24
N GLY A 21 15.31 19.32 30.14
CA GLY A 21 16.00 19.56 28.89
C GLY A 21 16.45 18.26 28.20
N THR A 22 17.05 17.35 28.98
CA THR A 22 17.48 16.05 28.46
C THR A 22 16.29 15.20 28.01
N LEU A 23 15.21 15.14 28.80
CA LEU A 23 13.98 14.42 28.42
C LEU A 23 13.35 15.01 27.16
N GLY A 24 13.36 16.34 27.02
CA GLY A 24 12.88 17.00 25.81
C GLY A 24 13.68 16.64 24.56
N ILE A 25 14.99 16.59 24.66
CA ILE A 25 15.88 16.19 23.56
C ILE A 25 15.63 14.71 23.20
N VAL A 26 15.59 13.82 24.19
CA VAL A 26 15.32 12.39 23.94
C VAL A 26 13.93 12.19 23.32
N GLY A 27 12.92 12.88 23.84
CA GLY A 27 11.56 12.81 23.28
C GLY A 27 11.48 13.30 21.83
N SER A 28 12.19 14.39 21.49
CA SER A 28 12.25 14.89 20.12
C SER A 28 12.98 13.96 19.18
N LEU A 29 14.08 13.31 19.62
CA LEU A 29 14.80 12.32 18.82
C LEU A 29 13.94 11.07 18.53
N ILE A 30 13.17 10.61 19.51
CA ILE A 30 12.22 9.50 19.33
C ILE A 30 11.15 9.91 18.31
N PHE A 31 10.59 11.11 18.44
CA PHE A 31 9.57 11.62 17.51
C PHE A 31 10.11 11.69 16.08
N VAL A 32 11.30 12.27 15.88
CA VAL A 32 11.97 12.31 14.57
C VAL A 32 12.22 10.91 14.02
N GLY A 33 12.59 9.95 14.89
CA GLY A 33 12.74 8.54 14.48
C GLY A 33 11.46 7.94 13.91
N PHE A 34 10.31 8.21 14.54
CA PHE A 34 8.99 7.79 14.03
C PHE A 34 8.61 8.49 12.72
N GLU A 35 8.88 9.79 12.59
CA GLU A 35 8.63 10.53 11.34
C GLU A 35 9.45 9.97 10.18
N ILE A 36 10.73 9.67 10.38
CA ILE A 36 11.59 9.07 9.36
C ILE A 36 11.04 7.71 8.95
N GLN A 37 10.67 6.86 9.90
CA GLN A 37 10.10 5.54 9.60
C GLN A 37 8.78 5.65 8.81
N GLN A 38 7.90 6.57 9.19
CA GLN A 38 6.64 6.81 8.47
C GLN A 38 6.91 7.30 7.05
N ASN A 39 7.83 8.25 6.87
CA ASN A 39 8.19 8.77 5.55
C ASN A 39 8.80 7.70 4.65
N GLN A 40 9.62 6.79 5.18
CA GLN A 40 10.16 5.65 4.44
C GLN A 40 9.07 4.68 3.98
N ASN A 41 8.10 4.38 4.84
CA ASN A 41 6.97 3.53 4.48
C ASN A 41 6.12 4.15 3.35
N ILE A 42 5.84 5.45 3.44
CA ILE A 42 5.12 6.19 2.39
C ILE A 42 5.91 6.18 1.07
N ALA A 43 7.22 6.41 1.12
CA ALA A 43 8.06 6.41 -0.08
C ALA A 43 8.10 5.03 -0.75
N MET A 44 8.23 3.94 0.02
CA MET A 44 8.17 2.57 -0.51
C MET A 44 6.81 2.26 -1.13
N ALA A 45 5.72 2.66 -0.48
CA ALA A 45 4.37 2.46 -0.99
C ALA A 45 4.14 3.21 -2.31
N SER A 46 4.64 4.46 -2.42
CA SER A 46 4.59 5.25 -3.66
C SER A 46 5.35 4.58 -4.80
N GLN A 47 6.58 4.09 -4.55
CA GLN A 47 7.36 3.38 -5.57
C GLN A 47 6.68 2.09 -6.04
N LEU A 48 6.05 1.32 -5.12
CA LEU A 48 5.29 0.13 -5.47
C LEU A 48 4.07 0.49 -6.32
N GLN A 49 3.38 1.57 -5.98
CA GLN A 49 2.22 2.05 -6.74
C GLN A 49 2.61 2.50 -8.15
N GLU A 50 3.70 3.27 -8.31
CA GLU A 50 4.21 3.69 -9.62
C GLU A 50 4.59 2.49 -10.48
N ARG A 51 5.29 1.51 -9.92
CA ARG A 51 5.66 0.29 -10.63
C ARG A 51 4.43 -0.51 -11.07
N ASN A 52 3.44 -0.66 -10.18
CA ASN A 52 2.21 -1.37 -10.51
C ASN A 52 1.39 -0.62 -11.57
N ALA A 53 1.33 0.71 -11.51
CA ALA A 53 0.69 1.53 -12.53
C ALA A 53 1.35 1.35 -13.90
N ALA A 54 2.69 1.34 -13.96
CA ALA A 54 3.43 1.09 -15.19
C ALA A 54 3.17 -0.31 -15.76
N LEU A 55 3.13 -1.35 -14.90
CA LEU A 55 2.80 -2.70 -15.32
C LEU A 55 1.35 -2.82 -15.81
N MET A 56 0.41 -2.17 -15.13
CA MET A 56 -0.99 -2.15 -15.56
C MET A 56 -1.12 -1.46 -16.92
N ALA A 57 -0.48 -0.31 -17.13
CA ALA A 57 -0.46 0.40 -18.41
C ALA A 57 0.12 -0.48 -19.53
N PHE A 58 1.22 -1.18 -19.26
CA PHE A 58 1.83 -2.09 -20.23
C PHE A 58 0.91 -3.24 -20.64
N TYR A 59 0.25 -3.88 -19.68
CA TYR A 59 -0.64 -5.01 -19.97
C TYR A 59 -2.01 -4.57 -20.46
N SER A 60 -2.46 -3.35 -20.21
CA SER A 60 -3.72 -2.82 -20.74
C SER A 60 -3.60 -2.22 -22.13
N ALA A 61 -2.38 -1.83 -22.55
CA ALA A 61 -2.16 -1.25 -23.87
C ALA A 61 -2.74 -2.10 -25.04
N PRO A 62 -2.57 -3.42 -25.10
CA PRO A 62 -3.17 -4.23 -26.17
C PRO A 62 -4.69 -4.36 -26.07
N LEU A 63 -5.30 -3.94 -24.98
CA LEU A 63 -6.75 -3.99 -24.77
C LEU A 63 -7.45 -2.73 -25.27
N GLU A 64 -6.70 -1.62 -25.44
CA GLU A 64 -7.24 -0.34 -25.88
C GLU A 64 -7.76 -0.43 -27.32
N GLY A 65 -9.06 -0.12 -27.50
CA GLY A 65 -9.70 -0.18 -28.80
C GLY A 65 -9.99 -1.59 -29.35
N SER A 66 -9.69 -2.64 -28.59
CA SER A 66 -9.96 -4.03 -28.97
C SER A 66 -11.42 -4.39 -28.76
N SER A 67 -12.14 -4.72 -29.84
CA SER A 67 -13.51 -5.26 -29.77
C SER A 67 -13.56 -6.64 -29.09
N ILE A 68 -12.48 -7.43 -29.21
CA ILE A 68 -12.33 -8.72 -28.54
C ILE A 68 -12.23 -8.50 -27.03
N ALA A 69 -11.40 -7.55 -26.59
CA ALA A 69 -11.28 -7.24 -25.16
C ALA A 69 -12.62 -6.79 -24.57
N LEU A 70 -13.37 -5.95 -25.27
CA LEU A 70 -14.69 -5.50 -24.84
C LEU A 70 -15.64 -6.68 -24.69
N ARG A 71 -15.75 -7.55 -25.71
CA ARG A 71 -16.58 -8.76 -25.68
C ARG A 71 -16.22 -9.70 -24.53
N LEU A 72 -14.92 -9.94 -24.30
CA LEU A 72 -14.45 -10.81 -23.23
C LEU A 72 -14.70 -10.19 -21.84
N MET A 73 -14.66 -8.88 -21.71
CA MET A 73 -15.00 -8.18 -20.46
C MET A 73 -16.51 -8.17 -20.19
N GLU A 74 -17.34 -8.02 -21.21
CA GLU A 74 -18.81 -8.07 -21.12
C GLU A 74 -19.31 -9.46 -20.76
N GLY A 75 -18.63 -10.52 -21.21
CA GLY A 75 -18.91 -11.92 -20.87
C GLY A 75 -18.73 -12.25 -19.38
N GLY A 76 -18.21 -11.30 -18.59
CA GLY A 76 -18.12 -11.40 -17.15
C GLY A 76 -17.09 -12.41 -16.68
N ILE A 77 -17.53 -13.40 -15.89
CA ILE A 77 -16.65 -14.36 -15.21
C ILE A 77 -16.28 -15.53 -16.12
N GLU A 78 -17.18 -15.93 -17.01
CA GLU A 78 -16.98 -17.00 -17.98
C GLU A 78 -17.16 -16.45 -19.42
N PRO A 79 -16.15 -15.74 -19.97
CA PRO A 79 -16.25 -15.28 -21.34
C PRO A 79 -16.24 -16.48 -22.30
N ASP A 80 -17.08 -16.44 -23.31
CA ASP A 80 -17.05 -17.41 -24.41
C ASP A 80 -15.80 -17.16 -25.27
N ILE A 81 -14.85 -18.08 -25.18
CA ILE A 81 -13.54 -17.98 -25.81
C ILE A 81 -13.36 -19.06 -26.87
N ASP A 82 -12.96 -18.62 -28.04
CA ASP A 82 -12.41 -19.52 -29.03
C ASP A 82 -10.92 -19.79 -28.73
N TRP A 83 -10.65 -20.93 -28.10
CA TRP A 83 -9.29 -21.34 -27.75
C TRP A 83 -8.38 -21.61 -28.95
N SER A 84 -8.92 -21.76 -30.15
CA SER A 84 -8.16 -21.90 -31.39
C SER A 84 -7.70 -20.54 -31.94
N ASN A 85 -8.30 -19.44 -31.46
CA ASN A 85 -7.98 -18.08 -31.87
C ASN A 85 -6.86 -17.51 -30.98
N ASP A 86 -5.68 -17.32 -31.55
CA ASP A 86 -4.50 -16.81 -30.86
C ASP A 86 -4.70 -15.39 -30.29
N GLU A 87 -5.47 -14.55 -30.98
CA GLU A 87 -5.75 -13.18 -30.55
C GLU A 87 -6.67 -13.15 -29.32
N GLU A 88 -7.71 -13.99 -29.30
CA GLU A 88 -8.61 -14.10 -28.13
C GLU A 88 -7.85 -14.64 -26.90
N ARG A 89 -7.02 -15.66 -27.09
CA ARG A 89 -6.16 -16.19 -26.02
C ARG A 89 -5.22 -15.12 -25.46
N ALA A 90 -4.52 -14.40 -26.33
CA ALA A 90 -3.58 -13.36 -25.93
C ALA A 90 -4.31 -12.23 -25.18
N THR A 91 -5.46 -11.82 -25.67
CA THR A 91 -6.31 -10.80 -25.05
C THR A 91 -6.78 -11.23 -23.65
N LEU A 92 -7.27 -12.47 -23.51
CA LEU A 92 -7.65 -13.00 -22.19
C LEU A 92 -6.49 -13.01 -21.22
N ILE A 93 -5.32 -13.49 -21.67
CA ILE A 93 -4.12 -13.51 -20.83
C ILE A 93 -3.76 -12.09 -20.36
N ALA A 94 -3.86 -11.08 -21.22
CA ALA A 94 -3.64 -9.69 -20.86
C ALA A 94 -4.64 -9.20 -19.79
N ILE A 95 -5.93 -9.49 -19.96
CA ILE A 95 -6.99 -9.16 -18.99
C ILE A 95 -6.70 -9.80 -17.62
N VAL A 96 -6.35 -11.09 -17.60
CA VAL A 96 -6.04 -11.82 -16.37
C VAL A 96 -4.80 -11.23 -15.68
N ARG A 97 -3.76 -10.88 -16.42
CA ARG A 97 -2.56 -10.22 -15.86
C ARG A 97 -2.87 -8.89 -15.22
N VAL A 98 -3.69 -8.03 -15.86
CA VAL A 98 -4.12 -6.76 -15.28
C VAL A 98 -4.88 -7.00 -13.96
N ARG A 99 -5.77 -7.98 -13.91
CA ARG A 99 -6.51 -8.34 -12.68
C ARG A 99 -5.57 -8.81 -11.57
N ILE A 100 -4.61 -9.70 -11.87
CA ILE A 100 -3.62 -10.18 -10.89
C ILE A 100 -2.79 -9.02 -10.34
N ILE A 101 -2.31 -8.12 -11.19
CA ILE A 101 -1.53 -6.96 -10.76
C ILE A 101 -2.36 -6.04 -9.87
N SER A 102 -3.63 -5.83 -10.19
CA SER A 102 -4.54 -5.04 -9.36
C SER A 102 -4.73 -5.65 -7.97
N LEU A 103 -4.87 -6.99 -7.87
CA LEU A 103 -4.98 -7.69 -6.60
C LEU A 103 -3.69 -7.60 -5.77
N LEU A 104 -2.53 -7.81 -6.41
CA LEU A 104 -1.23 -7.65 -5.77
C LEU A 104 -1.02 -6.22 -5.27
N ASN A 105 -1.48 -5.22 -6.03
CA ASN A 105 -1.42 -3.83 -5.60
C ASN A 105 -2.28 -3.59 -4.35
N SER A 106 -3.52 -4.10 -4.33
CA SER A 106 -4.40 -4.01 -3.15
C SER A 106 -3.79 -4.69 -1.92
N PHE A 107 -3.17 -5.87 -2.09
CA PHE A 107 -2.47 -6.56 -1.01
C PHE A 107 -1.29 -5.74 -0.47
N ASN A 108 -0.48 -5.17 -1.36
CA ASN A 108 0.67 -4.35 -0.97
C ASN A 108 0.24 -3.06 -0.25
N GLN A 109 -0.83 -2.43 -0.72
CA GLN A 109 -1.38 -1.23 -0.08
C GLN A 109 -1.95 -1.52 1.31
N TYR A 110 -2.61 -2.66 1.48
CA TYR A 110 -3.10 -3.10 2.79
C TYR A 110 -1.94 -3.34 3.77
N ASN A 111 -0.91 -4.07 3.35
CA ASN A 111 0.28 -4.31 4.19
C ASN A 111 1.06 -3.02 4.53
N ALA A 112 0.99 -2.02 3.68
CA ALA A 112 1.56 -0.70 3.92
C ALA A 112 0.66 0.22 4.78
N GLY A 113 -0.55 -0.25 5.17
CA GLY A 113 -1.51 0.54 5.95
C GLY A 113 -2.15 1.69 5.17
N LEU A 114 -2.16 1.62 3.83
CA LEU A 114 -2.73 2.67 2.96
C LEU A 114 -4.21 2.47 2.65
N ILE A 115 -4.71 1.25 2.78
CA ILE A 115 -6.14 0.93 2.68
C ILE A 115 -6.57 0.18 3.95
N ASP A 116 -7.83 0.38 4.33
CA ASP A 116 -8.42 -0.29 5.49
C ASP A 116 -8.79 -1.75 5.19
N GLU A 117 -9.02 -2.53 6.27
CA GLU A 117 -9.37 -3.93 6.19
C GLU A 117 -10.67 -4.18 5.42
N SER A 118 -11.64 -3.27 5.48
CA SER A 118 -12.92 -3.42 4.80
C SER A 118 -12.75 -3.34 3.28
N THR A 119 -11.96 -2.38 2.81
CA THR A 119 -11.61 -2.21 1.39
C THR A 119 -10.81 -3.40 0.87
N TYR A 120 -9.82 -3.87 1.65
CA TYR A 120 -9.04 -5.06 1.29
C TYR A 120 -9.92 -6.30 1.21
N THR A 121 -10.72 -6.56 2.23
CA THR A 121 -11.62 -7.73 2.30
C THR A 121 -12.64 -7.73 1.16
N TYR A 122 -13.23 -6.58 0.84
CA TYR A 122 -14.13 -6.45 -0.31
C TYR A 122 -13.43 -6.84 -1.62
N THR A 123 -12.21 -6.35 -1.84
CA THR A 123 -11.43 -6.65 -3.05
C THR A 123 -11.10 -8.15 -3.15
N MET A 124 -10.68 -8.77 -2.04
CA MET A 124 -10.35 -10.19 -2.00
C MET A 124 -11.59 -11.08 -2.18
N ASN A 125 -12.69 -10.76 -1.55
CA ASN A 125 -13.94 -11.52 -1.71
C ASN A 125 -14.44 -11.48 -3.16
N ARG A 126 -14.32 -10.32 -3.82
CA ARG A 126 -14.66 -10.21 -5.24
C ARG A 126 -13.74 -11.06 -6.12
N ALA A 127 -12.46 -11.12 -5.79
CA ALA A 127 -11.51 -11.98 -6.50
C ALA A 127 -11.82 -13.48 -6.30
N LEU A 128 -12.16 -13.87 -5.08
CA LEU A 128 -12.57 -15.26 -4.76
C LEU A 128 -13.84 -15.66 -5.51
N GLN A 129 -14.85 -14.79 -5.60
CA GLN A 129 -16.06 -15.05 -6.38
C GLN A 129 -15.74 -15.30 -7.86
N ILE A 130 -14.80 -14.53 -8.43
CA ILE A 130 -14.34 -14.74 -9.80
C ILE A 130 -13.65 -16.09 -9.94
N TYR A 131 -12.79 -16.45 -8.98
CA TYR A 131 -12.05 -17.71 -8.99
C TYR A 131 -12.97 -18.94 -8.82
N GLU A 132 -13.92 -18.89 -7.89
CA GLU A 132 -14.87 -19.98 -7.61
C GLU A 132 -15.81 -20.25 -8.79
N ASN A 133 -16.11 -19.21 -9.58
CA ASN A 133 -16.95 -19.34 -10.77
C ASN A 133 -16.17 -19.69 -12.04
N CYS A 134 -14.82 -19.60 -12.01
CA CYS A 134 -13.99 -20.13 -13.10
C CYS A 134 -13.98 -21.67 -12.98
N LYS A 135 -14.86 -22.31 -13.73
CA LYS A 135 -14.74 -23.77 -13.97
C LYS A 135 -13.61 -23.97 -14.97
N LEU A 136 -12.42 -24.25 -14.45
CA LEU A 136 -11.30 -24.78 -15.22
C LEU A 136 -11.53 -26.25 -15.50
#